data_bede7819e1a0155794aee0cde5ab55fa
#
_entry.id   bede7819e1a0155794aee0cde5ab55fa
#
_cell.length_a   1.000
_cell.length_b   1.000
_cell.length_c   1.000
_cell.angle_alpha   90.00
_cell.angle_beta   90.00
_cell.angle_gamma   90.00
#
_symmetry.space_group_name_H-M   'P 1'
#
loop_
_entity.id
_entity.type
_entity.pdbx_description
1 polymer ?
#
loop_
_entity_poly.entity_id
_entity_poly.type
_entity_poly.pdbx_seq_one_letter_code
_entity_poly.pdbx_strand_id
1 'polypeptide(L)'
;MHSSREPVFLAKTRRRQAVIAGALIAIIFFAFPALAQEANVYRQVLGLDSRKVVWFLAQMHLFFGAFVLGVPLFAVIIEIVGWRSNDQRYDKLAYEFTSLLSVAYATTAAFGGMLAFALFSLYPTFMGYMASTFKDVMFVYALLFFAETFALYIYYYGWNAMQNRTPYSARLQMIFKTIGVALFVVTVLFFFDIIGWKMRGDTRVFMALLYLLPMSIGFYLMKDLKSTHIFIGITLNVVGTAIMQAANSMAGFMMSPAGVNEAGALTDHVWVAFENILATPIAVHRMLGNLAFGGLVAGSYAAVKFIGSKNQAEKAHYDWMGYIANLVAVAALIPLPFAGYYLGREVYSNSAVMGNNMMGGDFSWTFIIQALLVGSIFLITNYYLWSGMTRIPGSDRYYKYIKYILFAICVSFAVWLTPHNLPLTGQEVSEMGGSQYHPTLKFLGLMPAKNAVINLIILATFFSFLLYRRGNKSDIVPISQQGRAPIVVISLA
;
A
#
# COMPACT_ATOMS: atom_id res chain seq x y z
N MET A 1 6.24 45.08 -23.82
CA MET A 1 5.28 44.95 -22.70
C MET A 1 4.07 44.16 -23.18
N HIS A 2 4.07 42.86 -22.98
CA HIS A 2 2.89 42.02 -23.16
C HIS A 2 2.58 41.35 -21.82
N SER A 3 1.61 41.94 -21.13
CA SER A 3 1.03 41.41 -19.89
C SER A 3 0.27 40.12 -20.21
N SER A 4 0.79 38.95 -19.77
CA SER A 4 0.10 37.69 -19.81
C SER A 4 -0.94 37.63 -18.68
N ARG A 5 -2.17 38.04 -18.99
CA ARG A 5 -3.32 37.74 -18.12
C ARG A 5 -3.58 36.24 -18.20
N GLU A 6 -3.27 35.50 -17.14
CA GLU A 6 -3.82 34.15 -16.97
C GLU A 6 -5.36 34.24 -17.08
N PRO A 7 -6.00 33.32 -17.81
CA PRO A 7 -7.44 33.40 -17.96
C PRO A 7 -8.11 33.12 -16.60
N VAL A 8 -8.83 34.13 -16.10
CA VAL A 8 -9.62 34.14 -14.85
C VAL A 8 -10.50 32.88 -14.68
N PHE A 9 -10.82 32.22 -15.78
CA PHE A 9 -11.58 30.97 -15.83
C PHE A 9 -10.85 29.78 -15.20
N LEU A 10 -9.52 29.65 -15.38
CA LEU A 10 -8.73 28.55 -14.81
C LEU A 10 -8.54 28.72 -13.30
N ALA A 11 -8.36 29.94 -12.82
CA ALA A 11 -8.28 30.23 -11.38
C ALA A 11 -9.60 29.93 -10.66
N LYS A 12 -10.73 30.22 -11.30
CA LYS A 12 -12.08 29.96 -10.77
C LYS A 12 -12.39 28.45 -10.71
N THR A 13 -11.90 27.67 -11.67
CA THR A 13 -12.05 26.21 -11.72
C THR A 13 -11.19 25.52 -10.65
N ARG A 14 -9.93 25.94 -10.48
CA ARG A 14 -9.03 25.44 -9.41
C ARG A 14 -9.60 25.73 -8.01
N ARG A 15 -10.17 26.91 -7.80
CA ARG A 15 -10.79 27.28 -6.52
C ARG A 15 -12.05 26.45 -6.24
N ARG A 16 -12.87 26.14 -7.24
CA ARG A 16 -14.03 25.24 -7.10
C ARG A 16 -13.62 23.80 -6.79
N GLN A 17 -12.60 23.29 -7.44
CA GLN A 17 -12.08 21.92 -7.19
C GLN A 17 -11.48 21.79 -5.79
N ALA A 18 -10.74 22.79 -5.32
CA ALA A 18 -10.22 22.82 -3.96
C ALA A 18 -11.33 22.91 -2.90
N VAL A 19 -12.39 23.65 -3.19
CA VAL A 19 -13.57 23.77 -2.31
C VAL A 19 -14.36 22.46 -2.28
N ILE A 20 -14.52 21.77 -3.41
CA ILE A 20 -15.22 20.46 -3.48
C ILE A 20 -14.39 19.39 -2.77
N ALA A 21 -13.08 19.34 -2.97
CA ALA A 21 -12.20 18.41 -2.26
C ALA A 21 -12.19 18.69 -0.74
N GLY A 22 -12.12 19.96 -0.34
CA GLY A 22 -12.23 20.35 1.07
C GLY A 22 -13.59 20.02 1.68
N ALA A 23 -14.68 20.19 0.93
CA ALA A 23 -16.02 19.84 1.37
C ALA A 23 -16.22 18.31 1.50
N LEU A 24 -15.68 17.51 0.57
CA LEU A 24 -15.69 16.06 0.65
C LEU A 24 -14.87 15.56 1.85
N ILE A 25 -13.71 16.12 2.09
CA ILE A 25 -12.89 15.83 3.27
C ILE A 25 -13.64 16.23 4.55
N ALA A 26 -14.27 17.41 4.57
CA ALA A 26 -15.07 17.86 5.70
C ALA A 26 -16.28 16.95 5.95
N ILE A 27 -16.99 16.51 4.91
CA ILE A 27 -18.12 15.57 5.04
C ILE A 27 -17.65 14.23 5.61
N ILE A 28 -16.53 13.70 5.14
CA ILE A 28 -15.93 12.48 5.70
C ILE A 28 -15.57 12.69 7.18
N PHE A 29 -15.00 13.84 7.56
CA PHE A 29 -14.62 14.13 8.94
C PHE A 29 -15.79 14.45 9.86
N PHE A 30 -16.87 15.07 9.37
CA PHE A 30 -17.99 15.52 10.20
C PHE A 30 -19.19 14.55 10.22
N ALA A 31 -19.32 13.64 9.24
CA ALA A 31 -20.39 12.65 9.22
C ALA A 31 -20.22 11.50 10.23
N PHE A 32 -19.00 11.23 10.67
CA PHE A 32 -18.70 10.12 11.58
C PHE A 32 -18.96 10.34 13.09
N PRO A 33 -19.07 11.56 13.66
CA PRO A 33 -19.23 11.74 15.09
C PRO A 33 -20.64 11.49 15.65
N ALA A 34 -21.64 11.34 14.79
CA ALA A 34 -23.04 11.37 15.25
C ALA A 34 -23.60 10.05 15.81
N LEU A 35 -22.83 8.94 15.75
CA LEU A 35 -23.35 7.60 16.05
C LEU A 35 -22.82 6.94 17.33
N ALA A 36 -21.97 7.59 18.13
CA ALA A 36 -21.45 7.00 19.37
C ALA A 36 -21.66 7.96 20.55
N GLN A 37 -22.85 7.93 21.12
CA GLN A 37 -23.14 8.60 22.37
C GLN A 37 -23.22 7.57 23.51
N GLU A 38 -22.05 7.08 23.95
CA GLU A 38 -21.87 6.55 25.28
C GLU A 38 -20.99 7.50 26.09
N ALA A 39 -21.46 7.87 27.27
CA ALA A 39 -20.80 8.79 28.18
C ALA A 39 -19.57 8.16 28.84
N ASN A 40 -18.55 7.83 28.08
CA ASN A 40 -17.24 7.46 28.59
C ASN A 40 -16.42 8.74 28.82
N VAL A 41 -15.94 8.93 30.06
CA VAL A 41 -15.15 10.08 30.50
C VAL A 41 -13.74 9.98 29.90
N TYR A 42 -13.62 10.18 28.58
CA TYR A 42 -12.31 10.33 27.95
C TYR A 42 -11.80 11.75 28.13
N ARG A 43 -10.48 11.91 28.27
CA ARG A 43 -9.84 13.24 28.32
C ARG A 43 -10.22 14.04 27.07
N GLN A 44 -10.57 15.30 27.24
CA GLN A 44 -10.90 16.23 26.17
C GLN A 44 -9.65 17.02 25.76
N VAL A 45 -9.42 17.12 24.45
CA VAL A 45 -8.35 17.95 23.85
C VAL A 45 -9.01 18.91 22.87
N LEU A 46 -8.99 20.20 23.16
CA LEU A 46 -9.66 21.23 22.33
C LEU A 46 -11.12 20.89 22.02
N GLY A 47 -11.85 20.33 22.99
CA GLY A 47 -13.25 19.92 22.83
C GLY A 47 -13.45 18.60 22.05
N LEU A 48 -12.38 17.93 21.66
CA LEU A 48 -12.43 16.61 21.03
C LEU A 48 -12.07 15.51 22.04
N ASP A 49 -12.78 14.41 21.96
CA ASP A 49 -12.47 13.15 22.68
C ASP A 49 -11.06 12.65 22.31
N SER A 50 -10.28 12.22 23.29
CA SER A 50 -8.92 11.73 23.11
C SER A 50 -8.82 10.58 22.08
N ARG A 51 -9.85 9.73 21.95
CA ARG A 51 -9.91 8.66 20.93
C ARG A 51 -9.91 9.26 19.52
N LYS A 52 -10.69 10.34 19.30
CA LYS A 52 -10.77 11.02 18.00
C LYS A 52 -9.44 11.69 17.64
N VAL A 53 -8.79 12.30 18.62
CA VAL A 53 -7.46 12.91 18.42
C VAL A 53 -6.41 11.87 18.04
N VAL A 54 -6.32 10.77 18.80
CA VAL A 54 -5.39 9.68 18.50
C VAL A 54 -5.73 9.01 17.18
N TRP A 55 -7.02 8.76 16.90
CA TRP A 55 -7.45 8.21 15.61
C TRP A 55 -7.01 9.09 14.44
N PHE A 56 -7.24 10.40 14.52
CA PHE A 56 -6.83 11.32 13.45
C PHE A 56 -5.32 11.30 13.20
N LEU A 57 -4.52 11.41 14.27
CA LEU A 57 -3.06 11.38 14.17
C LEU A 57 -2.56 10.04 13.64
N ALA A 58 -3.17 8.93 14.07
CA ALA A 58 -2.85 7.60 13.57
C ALA A 58 -3.18 7.46 12.08
N GLN A 59 -4.35 7.93 11.63
CA GLN A 59 -4.72 7.88 10.20
C GLN A 59 -3.77 8.71 9.34
N MET A 60 -3.43 9.93 9.77
CA MET A 60 -2.47 10.77 9.05
C MET A 60 -1.08 10.13 9.00
N HIS A 61 -0.59 9.60 10.13
CA HIS A 61 0.68 8.89 10.17
C HIS A 61 0.68 7.66 9.26
N LEU A 62 -0.37 6.84 9.30
CA LEU A 62 -0.50 5.64 8.47
C LEU A 62 -0.61 5.96 6.98
N PHE A 63 -1.33 7.03 6.62
CA PHE A 63 -1.46 7.47 5.23
C PHE A 63 -0.09 7.85 4.63
N PHE A 64 0.67 8.71 5.31
CA PHE A 64 2.02 9.07 4.87
C PHE A 64 3.00 7.90 5.02
N GLY A 65 2.84 7.06 6.05
CA GLY A 65 3.63 5.84 6.24
C GLY A 65 3.44 4.83 5.10
N ALA A 66 2.22 4.65 4.61
CA ALA A 66 1.95 3.80 3.44
C ALA A 66 2.66 4.33 2.18
N PHE A 67 2.71 5.66 2.01
CA PHE A 67 3.46 6.31 0.93
C PHE A 67 4.97 6.04 1.07
N VAL A 68 5.52 6.24 2.26
CA VAL A 68 6.95 6.05 2.55
C VAL A 68 7.39 4.59 2.34
N LEU A 69 6.52 3.63 2.59
CA LEU A 69 6.80 2.21 2.39
C LEU A 69 6.53 1.73 0.95
N GLY A 70 5.48 2.26 0.31
CA GLY A 70 5.09 1.82 -1.04
C GLY A 70 5.94 2.42 -2.15
N VAL A 71 6.25 3.70 -2.06
CA VAL A 71 6.97 4.42 -3.12
C VAL A 71 8.40 3.95 -3.32
N PRO A 72 9.22 3.69 -2.27
CA PRO A 72 10.56 3.14 -2.47
C PRO A 72 10.55 1.78 -3.15
N LEU A 73 9.60 0.92 -2.79
CA LEU A 73 9.47 -0.40 -3.40
C LEU A 73 9.13 -0.27 -4.90
N PHE A 74 8.19 0.62 -5.23
CA PHE A 74 7.86 0.97 -6.61
C PHE A 74 9.09 1.53 -7.34
N ALA A 75 9.78 2.51 -6.75
CA ALA A 75 10.94 3.16 -7.36
C ALA A 75 12.07 2.16 -7.68
N VAL A 76 12.40 1.25 -6.75
CA VAL A 76 13.43 0.22 -6.95
C VAL A 76 13.03 -0.78 -8.04
N ILE A 77 11.79 -1.23 -8.08
CA ILE A 77 11.29 -2.12 -9.14
C ILE A 77 11.45 -1.45 -10.50
N ILE A 78 11.02 -0.20 -10.62
CA ILE A 78 11.12 0.58 -11.86
C ILE A 78 12.58 0.83 -12.25
N GLU A 79 13.44 1.15 -11.28
CA GLU A 79 14.87 1.34 -11.52
C GLU A 79 15.57 0.06 -12.02
N ILE A 80 15.21 -1.10 -11.44
CA ILE A 80 15.72 -2.41 -11.92
C ILE A 80 15.28 -2.67 -13.37
N VAL A 81 14.03 -2.35 -13.71
CA VAL A 81 13.54 -2.47 -15.09
C VAL A 81 14.33 -1.55 -16.02
N GLY A 82 14.53 -0.29 -15.65
CA GLY A 82 15.34 0.67 -16.42
C GLY A 82 16.78 0.23 -16.61
N TRP A 83 17.40 -0.28 -15.54
CA TRP A 83 18.76 -0.80 -15.59
C TRP A 83 18.91 -2.01 -16.54
N ARG A 84 17.94 -2.94 -16.51
CA ARG A 84 17.96 -4.13 -17.37
C ARG A 84 17.58 -3.87 -18.82
N SER A 85 16.60 -3.00 -19.05
CA SER A 85 16.16 -2.62 -20.39
C SER A 85 17.02 -1.56 -21.05
N ASN A 86 17.91 -0.91 -20.30
CA ASN A 86 18.72 0.25 -20.72
C ASN A 86 17.84 1.44 -21.17
N ASP A 87 16.67 1.61 -20.55
CA ASP A 87 15.70 2.65 -20.88
C ASP A 87 15.67 3.74 -19.79
N GLN A 88 16.20 4.92 -20.12
CA GLN A 88 16.30 6.05 -19.19
C GLN A 88 14.95 6.63 -18.74
N ARG A 89 13.84 6.30 -19.43
CA ARG A 89 12.49 6.73 -19.00
C ARG A 89 12.13 6.16 -17.64
N TYR A 90 12.51 4.90 -17.39
CA TYR A 90 12.30 4.26 -16.08
C TYR A 90 13.16 4.89 -14.98
N ASP A 91 14.42 5.22 -15.30
CA ASP A 91 15.30 5.91 -14.33
C ASP A 91 14.73 7.30 -13.97
N LYS A 92 14.24 8.07 -14.96
CA LYS A 92 13.59 9.35 -14.72
C LYS A 92 12.34 9.20 -13.84
N LEU A 93 11.52 8.20 -14.12
CA LEU A 93 10.32 7.89 -13.37
C LEU A 93 10.66 7.55 -11.91
N ALA A 94 11.60 6.65 -11.67
CA ALA A 94 12.04 6.29 -10.33
C ALA A 94 12.60 7.50 -9.54
N TYR A 95 13.37 8.37 -10.20
CA TYR A 95 13.90 9.60 -9.60
C TYR A 95 12.79 10.57 -9.17
N GLU A 96 11.81 10.82 -10.04
CA GLU A 96 10.68 11.72 -9.74
C GLU A 96 9.92 11.26 -8.50
N PHE A 97 9.76 9.93 -8.34
CA PHE A 97 9.14 9.35 -7.14
C PHE A 97 9.99 9.50 -5.89
N THR A 98 11.27 9.24 -6.01
CA THR A 98 12.19 9.36 -4.87
C THR A 98 12.28 10.82 -4.36
N SER A 99 12.11 11.80 -5.26
CA SER A 99 12.08 13.21 -4.85
C SER A 99 10.85 13.56 -3.98
N LEU A 100 9.69 12.99 -4.30
CA LEU A 100 8.48 13.17 -3.47
C LEU A 100 8.59 12.45 -2.12
N LEU A 101 9.31 11.34 -2.09
CA LEU A 101 9.50 10.53 -0.90
C LEU A 101 10.20 11.30 0.22
N SER A 102 11.19 12.14 -0.10
CA SER A 102 11.93 12.92 0.90
C SER A 102 11.02 13.88 1.70
N VAL A 103 10.04 14.49 1.03
CA VAL A 103 9.05 15.38 1.66
C VAL A 103 8.04 14.58 2.47
N ALA A 104 7.55 13.49 1.90
CA ALA A 104 6.59 12.61 2.58
C ALA A 104 7.19 11.97 3.84
N TYR A 105 8.47 11.63 3.81
CA TYR A 105 9.19 11.07 4.96
C TYR A 105 9.21 12.04 6.15
N ALA A 106 9.56 13.29 5.92
CA ALA A 106 9.54 14.32 6.97
C ALA A 106 8.13 14.51 7.56
N THR A 107 7.10 14.48 6.71
CA THR A 107 5.70 14.58 7.14
C THR A 107 5.28 13.36 7.97
N THR A 108 5.68 12.15 7.54
CA THR A 108 5.43 10.91 8.29
C THR A 108 6.07 10.95 9.66
N ALA A 109 7.32 11.40 9.75
CA ALA A 109 8.05 11.53 11.02
C ALA A 109 7.37 12.55 11.96
N ALA A 110 6.91 13.69 11.43
CA ALA A 110 6.19 14.69 12.21
C ALA A 110 4.89 14.15 12.80
N PHE A 111 4.04 13.49 11.98
CA PHE A 111 2.81 12.88 12.47
C PHE A 111 3.08 11.70 13.42
N GLY A 112 4.14 10.93 13.21
CA GLY A 112 4.57 9.87 14.13
C GLY A 112 4.97 10.40 15.48
N GLY A 113 5.74 11.49 15.51
CA GLY A 113 6.09 12.20 16.75
C GLY A 113 4.85 12.74 17.48
N MET A 114 3.96 13.43 16.77
CA MET A 114 2.71 13.91 17.35
C MET A 114 1.82 12.77 17.89
N LEU A 115 1.74 11.66 17.19
CA LEU A 115 1.01 10.47 17.64
C LEU A 115 1.63 9.88 18.91
N ALA A 116 2.96 9.75 18.97
CA ALA A 116 3.66 9.26 20.15
C ALA A 116 3.40 10.18 21.36
N PHE A 117 3.54 11.51 21.21
CA PHE A 117 3.22 12.47 22.26
C PHE A 117 1.78 12.38 22.72
N ALA A 118 0.82 12.28 21.79
CA ALA A 118 -0.59 12.14 22.12
C ALA A 118 -0.87 10.85 22.91
N LEU A 119 -0.27 9.73 22.50
CA LEU A 119 -0.43 8.44 23.18
C LEU A 119 0.15 8.50 24.61
N PHE A 120 1.38 8.99 24.80
CA PHE A 120 1.98 9.10 26.12
C PHE A 120 1.24 10.08 27.04
N SER A 121 0.70 11.18 26.50
CA SER A 121 -0.03 12.17 27.26
C SER A 121 -1.45 11.76 27.62
N LEU A 122 -2.16 11.12 26.70
CA LEU A 122 -3.58 10.80 26.85
C LEU A 122 -3.82 9.40 27.43
N TYR A 123 -2.87 8.47 27.21
CA TYR A 123 -2.95 7.08 27.66
C TYR A 123 -1.66 6.63 28.39
N PRO A 124 -1.22 7.34 29.47
CA PRO A 124 0.10 7.10 30.08
C PRO A 124 0.25 5.69 30.66
N THR A 125 -0.77 5.14 31.30
CA THR A 125 -0.73 3.78 31.88
C THR A 125 -0.55 2.74 30.79
N PHE A 126 -1.33 2.83 29.70
CA PHE A 126 -1.22 1.93 28.57
C PHE A 126 0.14 2.04 27.90
N MET A 127 0.62 3.27 27.63
CA MET A 127 1.92 3.47 27.01
C MET A 127 3.08 3.08 27.92
N GLY A 128 2.95 3.25 29.22
CA GLY A 128 3.92 2.74 30.20
C GLY A 128 4.03 1.21 30.15
N TYR A 129 2.92 0.53 30.06
CA TYR A 129 2.87 -0.92 29.87
C TYR A 129 3.51 -1.35 28.56
N MET A 130 3.13 -0.75 27.44
CA MET A 130 3.70 -1.06 26.13
C MET A 130 5.20 -0.80 26.06
N ALA A 131 5.65 0.34 26.61
CA ALA A 131 7.07 0.69 26.64
C ALA A 131 7.90 -0.26 27.51
N SER A 132 7.36 -0.75 28.63
CA SER A 132 8.04 -1.74 29.46
C SER A 132 8.11 -3.10 28.80
N THR A 133 7.01 -3.54 28.18
CA THR A 133 6.90 -4.85 27.51
C THR A 133 7.79 -4.91 26.26
N PHE A 134 7.79 -3.86 25.44
CA PHE A 134 8.49 -3.83 24.14
C PHE A 134 9.77 -2.97 24.15
N LYS A 135 10.40 -2.76 25.33
CA LYS A 135 11.58 -1.91 25.47
C LYS A 135 12.67 -2.20 24.41
N ASP A 136 13.05 -3.45 24.26
CA ASP A 136 14.12 -3.87 23.34
C ASP A 136 13.70 -3.73 21.89
N VAL A 137 12.44 -4.03 21.57
CA VAL A 137 11.87 -3.83 20.24
C VAL A 137 11.82 -2.36 19.86
N MET A 138 11.41 -1.48 20.80
CA MET A 138 11.38 -0.02 20.58
C MET A 138 12.80 0.56 20.37
N PHE A 139 13.80 0.02 21.07
CA PHE A 139 15.18 0.42 20.84
C PHE A 139 15.66 0.03 19.43
N VAL A 140 15.44 -1.22 19.01
CA VAL A 140 15.75 -1.68 17.65
C VAL A 140 14.98 -0.87 16.61
N TYR A 141 13.69 -0.59 16.87
CA TYR A 141 12.86 0.25 16.00
C TYR A 141 13.46 1.66 15.79
N ALA A 142 13.97 2.29 16.85
CA ALA A 142 14.65 3.58 16.75
C ALA A 142 15.91 3.50 15.88
N LEU A 143 16.75 2.46 16.05
CA LEU A 143 17.93 2.24 15.21
C LEU A 143 17.57 2.01 13.74
N LEU A 144 16.52 1.24 13.47
CA LEU A 144 16.02 1.02 12.10
C LEU A 144 15.54 2.33 11.47
N PHE A 145 14.87 3.21 12.24
CA PHE A 145 14.44 4.51 11.75
C PHE A 145 15.61 5.41 11.34
N PHE A 146 16.71 5.42 12.11
CA PHE A 146 17.94 6.10 11.70
C PHE A 146 18.52 5.46 10.42
N ALA A 147 18.60 4.14 10.35
CA ALA A 147 19.12 3.45 9.18
C ALA A 147 18.28 3.74 7.93
N GLU A 148 16.94 3.79 8.06
CA GLU A 148 16.02 4.16 6.96
C GLU A 148 16.29 5.60 6.49
N THR A 149 16.46 6.54 7.43
CA THR A 149 16.77 7.94 7.12
C THR A 149 18.06 8.05 6.30
N PHE A 150 19.15 7.42 6.74
CA PHE A 150 20.40 7.43 6.02
C PHE A 150 20.28 6.76 4.65
N ALA A 151 19.65 5.60 4.58
CA ALA A 151 19.46 4.88 3.31
C ALA A 151 18.64 5.73 2.32
N LEU A 152 17.57 6.41 2.78
CA LEU A 152 16.76 7.30 1.97
C LEU A 152 17.57 8.47 1.41
N TYR A 153 18.33 9.15 2.27
CA TYR A 153 19.10 10.31 1.81
C TYR A 153 20.25 9.90 0.87
N ILE A 154 20.92 8.77 1.13
CA ILE A 154 21.94 8.24 0.22
C ILE A 154 21.30 7.87 -1.12
N TYR A 155 20.14 7.22 -1.11
CA TYR A 155 19.40 6.85 -2.31
C TYR A 155 18.96 8.09 -3.11
N TYR A 156 18.43 9.11 -2.47
CA TYR A 156 17.95 10.32 -3.12
C TYR A 156 19.09 11.23 -3.63
N TYR A 157 20.00 11.63 -2.74
CA TYR A 157 21.08 12.55 -3.10
C TYR A 157 22.21 11.88 -3.90
N GLY A 158 22.39 10.58 -3.73
CA GLY A 158 23.34 9.77 -4.50
C GLY A 158 22.92 9.52 -5.95
N TRP A 159 21.65 9.83 -6.31
CA TRP A 159 21.07 9.45 -7.60
C TRP A 159 21.99 9.75 -8.78
N ASN A 160 22.35 11.02 -8.99
CA ASN A 160 23.14 11.45 -10.14
C ASN A 160 24.58 10.90 -10.11
N ALA A 161 25.20 10.85 -8.94
CA ALA A 161 26.57 10.35 -8.76
C ALA A 161 26.70 8.84 -9.04
N MET A 162 25.63 8.10 -8.77
CA MET A 162 25.64 6.63 -8.86
C MET A 162 25.10 6.07 -10.19
N GLN A 163 24.88 6.92 -11.21
CA GLN A 163 24.48 6.44 -12.55
C GLN A 163 25.61 5.84 -13.37
N ASN A 164 26.85 5.90 -12.88
CA ASN A 164 27.99 5.35 -13.57
C ASN A 164 27.93 3.82 -13.62
N ARG A 165 28.13 3.25 -14.81
CA ARG A 165 28.10 1.82 -15.11
C ARG A 165 29.49 1.22 -15.35
N THR A 166 30.57 1.96 -15.01
CA THR A 166 31.93 1.42 -15.08
C THR A 166 32.06 0.25 -14.12
N PRO A 167 32.39 -0.96 -14.61
CA PRO A 167 32.45 -2.14 -13.75
C PRO A 167 33.52 -2.00 -12.67
N TYR A 168 33.23 -2.48 -11.49
CA TYR A 168 34.21 -2.65 -10.42
C TYR A 168 35.30 -3.67 -10.83
N SER A 169 36.40 -3.66 -10.13
CA SER A 169 37.46 -4.69 -10.32
C SER A 169 36.88 -6.11 -10.16
N ALA A 170 37.42 -7.07 -10.88
CA ALA A 170 36.98 -8.47 -10.83
C ALA A 170 37.00 -9.02 -9.39
N ARG A 171 38.00 -8.62 -8.59
CA ARG A 171 38.12 -9.02 -7.18
C ARG A 171 36.95 -8.51 -6.34
N LEU A 172 36.55 -7.25 -6.50
CA LEU A 172 35.45 -6.65 -5.75
C LEU A 172 34.11 -7.28 -6.16
N GLN A 173 33.88 -7.50 -7.46
CA GLN A 173 32.68 -8.21 -7.93
C GLN A 173 32.61 -9.64 -7.38
N MET A 174 33.75 -10.34 -7.29
CA MET A 174 33.81 -11.67 -6.71
C MET A 174 33.43 -11.65 -5.22
N ILE A 175 33.94 -10.67 -4.44
CA ILE A 175 33.58 -10.50 -3.04
C ILE A 175 32.05 -10.31 -2.87
N PHE A 176 31.45 -9.41 -3.62
CA PHE A 176 30.00 -9.19 -3.55
C PHE A 176 29.20 -10.43 -3.94
N LYS A 177 29.60 -11.13 -5.02
CA LYS A 177 28.96 -12.39 -5.41
C LYS A 177 29.06 -13.46 -4.33
N THR A 178 30.23 -13.59 -3.70
CA THR A 178 30.45 -14.55 -2.61
C THR A 178 29.54 -14.22 -1.41
N ILE A 179 29.45 -12.94 -1.01
CA ILE A 179 28.54 -12.51 0.04
C ILE A 179 27.08 -12.81 -0.35
N GLY A 180 26.68 -12.49 -1.58
CA GLY A 180 25.34 -12.79 -2.08
C GLY A 180 24.99 -14.27 -2.03
N VAL A 181 25.92 -15.15 -2.49
CA VAL A 181 25.73 -16.60 -2.44
C VAL A 181 25.68 -17.11 -0.99
N ALA A 182 26.56 -16.62 -0.12
CA ALA A 182 26.55 -17.00 1.29
C ALA A 182 25.23 -16.62 1.97
N LEU A 183 24.73 -15.39 1.74
CA LEU A 183 23.43 -14.97 2.23
C LEU A 183 22.27 -15.78 1.62
N PHE A 184 22.37 -16.20 0.35
CA PHE A 184 21.38 -17.08 -0.25
C PHE A 184 21.33 -18.44 0.44
N VAL A 185 22.48 -19.04 0.72
CA VAL A 185 22.56 -20.30 1.48
C VAL A 185 21.95 -20.11 2.87
N VAL A 186 22.29 -19.02 3.58
CA VAL A 186 21.67 -18.70 4.87
C VAL A 186 20.16 -18.55 4.74
N THR A 187 19.69 -17.88 3.68
CA THR A 187 18.24 -17.72 3.41
C THR A 187 17.56 -19.08 3.27
N VAL A 188 18.15 -20.02 2.51
CA VAL A 188 17.60 -21.36 2.29
C VAL A 188 17.58 -22.15 3.60
N LEU A 189 18.69 -22.14 4.35
CA LEU A 189 18.78 -22.84 5.64
C LEU A 189 17.79 -22.28 6.66
N PHE A 190 17.60 -20.96 6.68
CA PHE A 190 16.64 -20.29 7.54
C PHE A 190 15.19 -20.58 7.10
N PHE A 191 14.90 -20.55 5.81
CA PHE A 191 13.58 -20.86 5.27
C PHE A 191 13.10 -22.27 5.66
N PHE A 192 13.99 -23.27 5.56
CA PHE A 192 13.69 -24.66 5.88
C PHE A 192 13.88 -25.03 7.36
N ASP A 193 14.11 -24.06 8.26
CA ASP A 193 14.30 -24.31 9.71
C ASP A 193 15.53 -25.17 10.08
N ILE A 194 16.55 -25.16 9.23
CA ILE A 194 17.78 -25.90 9.47
C ILE A 194 18.68 -25.14 10.45
N ILE A 195 18.67 -23.80 10.37
CA ILE A 195 19.33 -22.92 11.34
C ILE A 195 18.29 -22.60 12.42
N GLY A 196 18.43 -23.25 13.57
CA GLY A 196 17.45 -23.26 14.64
C GLY A 196 17.28 -21.94 15.39
N TRP A 197 16.48 -21.06 14.85
CA TRP A 197 15.82 -20.00 15.64
C TRP A 197 14.39 -20.45 15.88
N LYS A 198 14.02 -20.58 17.15
CA LYS A 198 12.64 -20.91 17.55
C LYS A 198 11.69 -19.78 17.18
N MET A 199 11.35 -19.69 15.92
CA MET A 199 10.45 -18.72 15.31
C MET A 199 9.20 -19.38 14.76
N ARG A 200 8.08 -18.67 14.76
CA ARG A 200 6.88 -19.10 14.02
C ARG A 200 7.22 -19.29 12.54
N GLY A 201 6.67 -20.34 11.94
CA GLY A 201 6.96 -20.68 10.54
C GLY A 201 6.60 -19.57 9.54
N ASP A 202 5.49 -18.88 9.76
CA ASP A 202 5.03 -17.75 8.92
C ASP A 202 5.96 -16.54 9.04
N THR A 203 6.40 -16.16 10.25
CA THR A 203 7.37 -15.09 10.51
C THR A 203 8.71 -15.42 9.85
N ARG A 204 9.18 -16.67 9.98
CA ARG A 204 10.40 -17.15 9.39
C ARG A 204 10.39 -17.04 7.86
N VAL A 205 9.31 -17.52 7.22
CA VAL A 205 9.12 -17.43 5.77
C VAL A 205 9.08 -15.96 5.34
N PHE A 206 8.37 -15.11 6.06
CA PHE A 206 8.32 -13.69 5.77
C PHE A 206 9.71 -13.04 5.81
N MET A 207 10.48 -13.29 6.86
CA MET A 207 11.82 -12.73 6.99
C MET A 207 12.81 -13.29 5.93
N ALA A 208 12.71 -14.58 5.62
CA ALA A 208 13.52 -15.19 4.58
C ALA A 208 13.31 -14.53 3.21
N LEU A 209 12.04 -14.32 2.83
CA LEU A 209 11.67 -13.83 1.51
C LEU A 209 11.80 -12.32 1.38
N LEU A 210 11.57 -11.54 2.45
CA LEU A 210 11.50 -10.10 2.37
C LEU A 210 12.74 -9.38 2.93
N TYR A 211 13.58 -10.05 3.73
CA TYR A 211 14.82 -9.47 4.24
C TYR A 211 16.04 -10.15 3.64
N LEU A 212 16.19 -11.44 3.86
CA LEU A 212 17.42 -12.14 3.48
C LEU A 212 17.55 -12.32 1.96
N LEU A 213 16.50 -12.73 1.29
CA LEU A 213 16.52 -12.96 -0.16
C LEU A 213 16.79 -11.67 -0.96
N PRO A 214 16.13 -10.53 -0.73
CA PRO A 214 16.43 -9.29 -1.44
C PRO A 214 17.85 -8.79 -1.20
N MET A 215 18.37 -8.91 0.04
CA MET A 215 19.75 -8.57 0.36
C MET A 215 20.75 -9.47 -0.35
N SER A 216 20.49 -10.78 -0.38
CA SER A 216 21.28 -11.75 -1.14
C SER A 216 21.34 -11.41 -2.62
N ILE A 217 20.18 -11.20 -3.25
CA ILE A 217 20.09 -10.82 -4.67
C ILE A 217 20.79 -9.48 -4.91
N GLY A 218 20.60 -8.51 -4.04
CA GLY A 218 21.22 -7.20 -4.13
C GLY A 218 22.76 -7.28 -4.15
N PHE A 219 23.35 -7.98 -3.19
CA PHE A 219 24.80 -8.22 -3.19
C PHE A 219 25.28 -8.96 -4.43
N TYR A 220 24.58 -10.02 -4.84
CA TYR A 220 24.97 -10.80 -6.01
C TYR A 220 24.98 -9.98 -7.30
N LEU A 221 24.06 -9.03 -7.44
CA LEU A 221 23.93 -8.18 -8.63
C LEU A 221 24.88 -6.97 -8.63
N MET A 222 25.58 -6.69 -7.53
CA MET A 222 26.44 -5.51 -7.37
C MET A 222 27.72 -5.65 -8.21
N LYS A 223 27.85 -4.80 -9.25
CA LYS A 223 28.98 -4.84 -10.18
C LYS A 223 29.53 -3.47 -10.58
N ASP A 224 28.78 -2.40 -10.32
CA ASP A 224 29.06 -1.00 -10.67
C ASP A 224 28.32 -0.06 -9.72
N LEU A 225 28.53 1.25 -9.85
CA LEU A 225 27.84 2.23 -8.99
C LEU A 225 26.31 2.21 -9.19
N LYS A 226 25.82 1.98 -10.42
CA LYS A 226 24.39 1.91 -10.67
C LYS A 226 23.73 0.73 -9.95
N SER A 227 24.34 -0.44 -9.99
CA SER A 227 23.83 -1.61 -9.25
C SER A 227 23.98 -1.45 -7.73
N THR A 228 24.99 -0.70 -7.27
CA THR A 228 25.11 -0.32 -5.84
C THR A 228 24.00 0.63 -5.43
N HIS A 229 23.61 1.57 -6.27
CA HIS A 229 22.45 2.44 -6.02
C HIS A 229 21.15 1.63 -5.86
N ILE A 230 20.92 0.68 -6.76
CA ILE A 230 19.79 -0.27 -6.66
C ILE A 230 19.85 -1.06 -5.34
N PHE A 231 21.05 -1.52 -4.94
CA PHE A 231 21.24 -2.22 -3.67
C PHE A 231 20.88 -1.34 -2.46
N ILE A 232 21.23 -0.04 -2.47
CA ILE A 232 20.84 0.90 -1.42
C ILE A 232 19.30 1.04 -1.38
N GLY A 233 18.65 1.10 -2.53
CA GLY A 233 17.19 1.11 -2.61
C GLY A 233 16.56 -0.19 -2.08
N ILE A 234 17.15 -1.36 -2.35
CA ILE A 234 16.73 -2.64 -1.76
C ILE A 234 16.90 -2.58 -0.23
N THR A 235 18.02 -2.09 0.27
CA THR A 235 18.29 -1.94 1.72
C THR A 235 17.26 -1.02 2.37
N LEU A 236 16.92 0.12 1.74
CA LEU A 236 15.89 1.03 2.19
C LEU A 236 14.54 0.30 2.36
N ASN A 237 14.15 -0.51 1.39
CA ASN A 237 12.91 -1.29 1.46
C ASN A 237 12.94 -2.38 2.54
N VAL A 238 14.07 -3.06 2.72
CA VAL A 238 14.23 -4.06 3.78
C VAL A 238 14.11 -3.43 5.17
N VAL A 239 14.78 -2.29 5.39
CA VAL A 239 14.72 -1.56 6.66
C VAL A 239 13.31 -1.01 6.90
N GLY A 240 12.67 -0.39 5.91
CA GLY A 240 11.29 0.09 6.02
C GLY A 240 10.30 -1.05 6.31
N THR A 241 10.48 -2.22 5.69
CA THR A 241 9.67 -3.41 5.97
C THR A 241 9.87 -3.90 7.41
N ALA A 242 11.10 -3.86 7.95
CA ALA A 242 11.38 -4.22 9.33
C ALA A 242 10.74 -3.25 10.34
N ILE A 243 10.77 -1.94 10.04
CA ILE A 243 10.04 -0.91 10.82
C ILE A 243 8.53 -1.20 10.81
N MET A 244 7.97 -1.47 9.64
CA MET A 244 6.56 -1.81 9.49
C MET A 244 6.20 -3.07 10.29
N GLN A 245 7.04 -4.10 10.26
CA GLN A 245 6.77 -5.33 11.01
C GLN A 245 6.83 -5.10 12.52
N ALA A 246 7.79 -4.33 13.02
CA ALA A 246 7.86 -3.98 14.44
C ALA A 246 6.59 -3.25 14.91
N ALA A 247 6.14 -2.25 14.14
CA ALA A 247 4.90 -1.54 14.43
C ALA A 247 3.66 -2.46 14.37
N ASN A 248 3.59 -3.34 13.36
CA ASN A 248 2.48 -4.29 13.21
C ASN A 248 2.48 -5.35 14.31
N SER A 249 3.64 -5.77 14.79
CA SER A 249 3.76 -6.71 15.92
C SER A 249 3.21 -6.11 17.22
N MET A 250 3.54 -4.85 17.50
CA MET A 250 2.96 -4.14 18.64
C MET A 250 1.44 -3.95 18.49
N ALA A 251 0.96 -3.59 17.30
CA ALA A 251 -0.46 -3.46 17.01
C ALA A 251 -1.18 -4.83 17.11
N GLY A 252 -0.60 -5.89 16.57
CA GLY A 252 -1.11 -7.25 16.67
C GLY A 252 -1.17 -7.74 18.11
N PHE A 253 -0.16 -7.44 18.93
CA PHE A 253 -0.16 -7.76 20.36
C PHE A 253 -1.31 -7.07 21.11
N MET A 254 -1.67 -5.84 20.79
CA MET A 254 -2.83 -5.17 21.40
C MET A 254 -4.15 -5.91 21.11
N MET A 255 -4.24 -6.59 19.97
CA MET A 255 -5.42 -7.35 19.56
C MET A 255 -5.37 -8.81 20.02
N SER A 256 -4.17 -9.38 20.13
CA SER A 256 -3.91 -10.79 20.43
C SER A 256 -2.64 -10.91 21.27
N PRO A 257 -2.71 -10.57 22.59
CA PRO A 257 -1.57 -10.67 23.50
C PRO A 257 -1.01 -12.10 23.53
N ALA A 258 0.30 -12.24 23.40
CA ALA A 258 1.01 -13.50 23.47
C ALA A 258 2.23 -13.37 24.40
N GLY A 259 2.63 -14.46 25.05
CA GLY A 259 3.80 -14.47 25.92
C GLY A 259 3.67 -13.65 27.22
N VAL A 260 2.42 -13.43 27.66
CA VAL A 260 2.10 -12.72 28.92
C VAL A 260 1.19 -13.59 29.79
N ASN A 261 1.30 -13.41 31.10
CA ASN A 261 0.42 -14.03 32.08
C ASN A 261 -0.87 -13.21 32.29
N GLU A 262 -1.77 -13.68 33.15
CA GLU A 262 -3.05 -13.00 33.47
C GLU A 262 -2.85 -11.57 34.03
N ALA A 263 -1.71 -11.29 34.66
CA ALA A 263 -1.36 -9.96 35.15
C ALA A 263 -0.76 -9.05 34.05
N GLY A 264 -0.59 -9.57 32.81
CA GLY A 264 0.01 -8.86 31.71
C GLY A 264 1.55 -8.79 31.71
N ALA A 265 2.21 -9.49 32.65
CA ALA A 265 3.66 -9.56 32.69
C ALA A 265 4.21 -10.57 31.67
N LEU A 266 5.33 -10.24 31.04
CA LEU A 266 6.00 -11.19 30.13
C LEU A 266 6.40 -12.46 30.89
N THR A 267 6.05 -13.61 30.31
CA THR A 267 6.39 -14.95 30.84
C THR A 267 7.61 -15.54 30.16
N ASP A 268 8.03 -14.95 29.04
CA ASP A 268 9.14 -15.40 28.23
C ASP A 268 9.82 -14.18 27.57
N HIS A 269 10.70 -14.40 26.60
CA HIS A 269 11.31 -13.34 25.83
C HIS A 269 10.29 -12.47 25.10
N VAL A 270 10.57 -11.19 24.97
CA VAL A 270 9.75 -10.22 24.21
C VAL A 270 9.46 -10.67 22.76
N TRP A 271 10.30 -11.53 22.21
CA TRP A 271 10.10 -12.10 20.86
C TRP A 271 8.83 -12.97 20.76
N VAL A 272 8.37 -13.59 21.83
CA VAL A 272 7.09 -14.32 21.85
C VAL A 272 5.92 -13.34 21.70
N ALA A 273 5.99 -12.20 22.39
CA ALA A 273 5.01 -11.12 22.22
C ALA A 273 5.09 -10.47 20.84
N PHE A 274 6.30 -10.34 20.31
CA PHE A 274 6.55 -9.81 18.95
C PHE A 274 5.97 -10.73 17.86
N GLU A 275 6.09 -12.05 18.02
CA GLU A 275 5.57 -13.06 17.09
C GLU A 275 4.11 -13.47 17.37
N ASN A 276 3.30 -12.55 17.92
CA ASN A 276 1.88 -12.84 18.11
C ASN A 276 1.21 -13.25 16.78
N ILE A 277 0.09 -13.96 16.89
CA ILE A 277 -0.58 -14.60 15.74
C ILE A 277 -0.94 -13.62 14.61
N LEU A 278 -1.13 -12.35 14.91
CA LEU A 278 -1.55 -11.33 13.93
C LEU A 278 -0.37 -10.57 13.31
N ALA A 279 0.84 -10.63 13.86
CA ALA A 279 1.99 -9.83 13.43
C ALA A 279 2.32 -10.04 11.94
N THR A 280 2.53 -11.29 11.52
CA THR A 280 2.89 -11.63 10.14
C THR A 280 1.72 -11.46 9.17
N PRO A 281 0.49 -11.91 9.45
CA PRO A 281 -0.66 -11.65 8.58
C PRO A 281 -0.89 -10.17 8.29
N ILE A 282 -0.81 -9.30 9.30
CA ILE A 282 -0.90 -7.85 9.13
C ILE A 282 0.25 -7.34 8.26
N ALA A 283 1.48 -7.78 8.49
CA ALA A 283 2.65 -7.33 7.74
C ALA A 283 2.56 -7.71 6.26
N VAL A 284 2.16 -8.94 5.93
CA VAL A 284 1.96 -9.40 4.54
C VAL A 284 0.88 -8.60 3.85
N HIS A 285 -0.29 -8.44 4.48
CA HIS A 285 -1.41 -7.70 3.92
C HIS A 285 -1.04 -6.22 3.68
N ARG A 286 -0.40 -5.56 4.65
CA ARG A 286 0.04 -4.17 4.53
C ARG A 286 1.11 -3.97 3.48
N MET A 287 2.07 -4.88 3.36
CA MET A 287 3.12 -4.78 2.34
C MET A 287 2.53 -4.76 0.92
N LEU A 288 1.62 -5.68 0.63
CA LEU A 288 0.93 -5.72 -0.68
C LEU A 288 0.05 -4.48 -0.89
N GLY A 289 -0.66 -4.04 0.16
CA GLY A 289 -1.45 -2.81 0.14
C GLY A 289 -0.58 -1.56 -0.10
N ASN A 290 0.58 -1.46 0.53
CA ASN A 290 1.51 -0.35 0.33
C ASN A 290 2.06 -0.31 -1.10
N LEU A 291 2.35 -1.48 -1.71
CA LEU A 291 2.81 -1.55 -3.10
C LEU A 291 1.69 -1.11 -4.06
N ALA A 292 0.46 -1.55 -3.84
CA ALA A 292 -0.70 -1.09 -4.61
C ALA A 292 -0.89 0.43 -4.45
N PHE A 293 -0.81 0.95 -3.22
CA PHE A 293 -0.91 2.37 -2.92
C PHE A 293 0.20 3.18 -3.59
N GLY A 294 1.45 2.73 -3.51
CA GLY A 294 2.59 3.36 -4.18
C GLY A 294 2.38 3.49 -5.70
N GLY A 295 1.88 2.42 -6.34
CA GLY A 295 1.53 2.44 -7.76
C GLY A 295 0.40 3.43 -8.09
N LEU A 296 -0.65 3.50 -7.25
CA LEU A 296 -1.77 4.44 -7.45
C LEU A 296 -1.36 5.89 -7.24
N VAL A 297 -0.52 6.18 -6.24
CA VAL A 297 0.08 7.52 -6.04
C VAL A 297 0.91 7.92 -7.25
N ALA A 298 1.69 6.96 -7.78
CA ALA A 298 2.45 7.11 -9.01
C ALA A 298 1.55 7.50 -10.19
N GLY A 299 0.44 6.79 -10.36
CA GLY A 299 -0.56 7.06 -11.39
C GLY A 299 -1.19 8.45 -11.23
N SER A 300 -1.55 8.82 -10.00
CA SER A 300 -2.12 10.14 -9.68
C SER A 300 -1.14 11.29 -9.98
N TYR A 301 0.13 11.13 -9.60
CA TYR A 301 1.17 12.09 -9.94
C TYR A 301 1.31 12.25 -11.47
N ALA A 302 1.38 11.13 -12.20
CA ALA A 302 1.44 11.14 -13.65
C ALA A 302 0.25 11.88 -14.27
N ALA A 303 -0.95 11.68 -13.75
CA ALA A 303 -2.16 12.34 -14.22
C ALA A 303 -2.14 13.86 -13.97
N VAL A 304 -1.71 14.31 -12.79
CA VAL A 304 -1.56 15.75 -12.48
C VAL A 304 -0.54 16.40 -13.41
N LYS A 305 0.61 15.75 -13.63
CA LYS A 305 1.64 16.23 -14.55
C LYS A 305 1.16 16.24 -15.99
N PHE A 306 0.44 15.21 -16.44
CA PHE A 306 -0.16 15.17 -17.77
C PHE A 306 -1.09 16.37 -18.04
N ILE A 307 -1.96 16.69 -17.07
CA ILE A 307 -2.90 17.82 -17.17
C ILE A 307 -2.13 19.15 -17.23
N GLY A 308 -1.06 19.29 -16.45
CA GLY A 308 -0.24 20.50 -16.37
C GLY A 308 0.73 20.67 -17.53
N SER A 309 1.07 19.60 -18.25
CA SER A 309 2.06 19.64 -19.34
C SER A 309 1.53 20.36 -20.58
N LYS A 310 2.36 21.22 -21.16
CA LYS A 310 2.08 21.93 -22.40
C LYS A 310 2.68 21.21 -23.63
N ASN A 311 3.76 20.48 -23.42
CA ASN A 311 4.52 19.77 -24.43
C ASN A 311 3.93 18.38 -24.68
N GLN A 312 3.81 18.00 -25.97
CA GLN A 312 3.25 16.69 -26.37
C GLN A 312 4.14 15.51 -25.93
N ALA A 313 5.45 15.69 -25.93
CA ALA A 313 6.39 14.67 -25.50
C ALA A 313 6.28 14.41 -23.96
N GLU A 314 6.10 15.47 -23.16
CA GLU A 314 5.83 15.32 -21.72
C GLU A 314 4.51 14.63 -21.46
N LYS A 315 3.46 14.98 -22.21
CA LYS A 315 2.15 14.29 -22.10
C LYS A 315 2.28 12.80 -22.40
N ALA A 316 3.02 12.46 -23.47
CA ALA A 316 3.27 11.08 -23.84
C ALA A 316 4.04 10.33 -22.74
N HIS A 317 5.03 10.97 -22.12
CA HIS A 317 5.77 10.40 -20.99
C HIS A 317 4.86 10.13 -19.80
N TYR A 318 4.05 11.09 -19.37
CA TYR A 318 3.17 10.93 -18.20
C TYR A 318 1.98 9.99 -18.46
N ASP A 319 1.48 9.88 -19.70
CA ASP A 319 0.49 8.85 -20.07
C ASP A 319 1.09 7.44 -19.95
N TRP A 320 2.30 7.24 -20.46
CA TRP A 320 3.05 5.99 -20.31
C TRP A 320 3.34 5.66 -18.84
N MET A 321 3.77 6.66 -18.05
CA MET A 321 4.00 6.55 -16.63
C MET A 321 2.75 6.10 -15.88
N GLY A 322 1.59 6.70 -16.19
CA GLY A 322 0.31 6.32 -15.62
C GLY A 322 -0.06 4.87 -15.93
N TYR A 323 0.21 4.41 -17.16
CA TYR A 323 0.01 3.00 -17.53
C TYR A 323 0.87 2.04 -16.68
N ILE A 324 2.17 2.31 -16.58
CA ILE A 324 3.10 1.46 -15.80
C ILE A 324 2.72 1.46 -14.31
N ALA A 325 2.42 2.62 -13.75
CA ALA A 325 2.03 2.77 -12.36
C ALA A 325 0.75 1.97 -12.02
N ASN A 326 -0.28 2.09 -12.84
CA ASN A 326 -1.51 1.32 -12.67
C ASN A 326 -1.30 -0.19 -12.86
N LEU A 327 -0.44 -0.60 -13.81
CA LEU A 327 -0.09 -2.01 -13.99
C LEU A 327 0.55 -2.60 -12.73
N VAL A 328 1.49 -1.88 -12.10
CA VAL A 328 2.13 -2.32 -10.83
C VAL A 328 1.11 -2.38 -9.70
N ALA A 329 0.26 -1.36 -9.58
CA ALA A 329 -0.79 -1.32 -8.57
C ALA A 329 -1.76 -2.51 -8.68
N VAL A 330 -2.28 -2.77 -9.87
CA VAL A 330 -3.21 -3.89 -10.10
C VAL A 330 -2.52 -5.24 -9.92
N ALA A 331 -1.26 -5.38 -10.34
CA ALA A 331 -0.49 -6.60 -10.10
C ALA A 331 -0.32 -6.89 -8.60
N ALA A 332 -0.13 -5.86 -7.78
CA ALA A 332 -0.07 -6.00 -6.32
C ALA A 332 -1.43 -6.35 -5.69
N LEU A 333 -2.54 -5.95 -6.32
CA LEU A 333 -3.88 -6.32 -5.86
C LEU A 333 -4.23 -7.81 -6.09
N ILE A 334 -3.53 -8.53 -6.99
CA ILE A 334 -3.80 -9.94 -7.25
C ILE A 334 -3.59 -10.80 -5.98
N PRO A 335 -2.44 -10.75 -5.29
CA PRO A 335 -2.22 -11.53 -4.06
C PRO A 335 -2.92 -10.92 -2.82
N LEU A 336 -3.38 -9.67 -2.87
CA LEU A 336 -3.91 -8.97 -1.71
C LEU A 336 -5.15 -9.63 -1.08
N PRO A 337 -6.16 -10.15 -1.83
CA PRO A 337 -7.30 -10.87 -1.23
C PRO A 337 -6.89 -12.15 -0.50
N PHE A 338 -5.87 -12.86 -0.98
CA PHE A 338 -5.35 -14.04 -0.30
C PHE A 338 -4.67 -13.68 1.02
N ALA A 339 -3.90 -12.58 1.03
CA ALA A 339 -3.33 -12.03 2.25
C ALA A 339 -4.43 -11.52 3.22
N GLY A 340 -5.49 -10.91 2.68
CA GLY A 340 -6.67 -10.50 3.44
C GLY A 340 -7.44 -11.67 4.05
N TYR A 341 -7.60 -12.76 3.30
CA TYR A 341 -8.19 -13.99 3.82
C TYR A 341 -7.33 -14.59 4.95
N TYR A 342 -6.02 -14.64 4.76
CA TYR A 342 -5.09 -15.11 5.79
C TYR A 342 -5.21 -14.27 7.07
N LEU A 343 -5.19 -12.94 6.96
CA LEU A 343 -5.38 -12.05 8.10
C LEU A 343 -6.75 -12.25 8.76
N GLY A 344 -7.82 -12.30 7.98
CA GLY A 344 -9.18 -12.51 8.47
C GLY A 344 -9.32 -13.83 9.23
N ARG A 345 -8.76 -14.91 8.70
CA ARG A 345 -8.75 -16.21 9.35
C ARG A 345 -8.10 -16.17 10.74
N GLU A 346 -6.94 -15.54 10.86
CA GLU A 346 -6.23 -15.44 12.14
C GLU A 346 -6.96 -14.53 13.14
N VAL A 347 -7.61 -13.46 12.67
CA VAL A 347 -8.47 -12.61 13.51
C VAL A 347 -9.66 -13.41 14.06
N TYR A 348 -10.38 -14.14 13.20
CA TYR A 348 -11.53 -14.96 13.61
C TYR A 348 -11.13 -16.11 14.53
N SER A 349 -9.98 -16.76 14.30
CA SER A 349 -9.49 -17.84 15.16
C SER A 349 -9.12 -17.35 16.56
N ASN A 350 -8.65 -16.10 16.67
CA ASN A 350 -8.33 -15.50 17.96
C ASN A 350 -9.56 -14.97 18.69
N SER A 351 -10.48 -14.32 17.98
CA SER A 351 -11.73 -13.79 18.52
C SER A 351 -12.81 -13.68 17.44
N ALA A 352 -13.80 -14.54 17.50
CA ALA A 352 -14.94 -14.48 16.60
C ALA A 352 -15.73 -13.16 16.75
N VAL A 353 -15.80 -12.60 17.96
CA VAL A 353 -16.45 -11.30 18.23
C VAL A 353 -15.70 -10.18 17.50
N MET A 354 -14.37 -10.15 17.61
CA MET A 354 -13.56 -9.14 16.92
C MET A 354 -13.67 -9.29 15.40
N GLY A 355 -13.64 -10.52 14.90
CA GLY A 355 -13.83 -10.81 13.47
C GLY A 355 -15.18 -10.33 12.95
N ASN A 356 -16.26 -10.62 13.67
CA ASN A 356 -17.59 -10.16 13.31
C ASN A 356 -17.72 -8.65 13.34
N ASN A 357 -17.18 -7.97 14.35
CA ASN A 357 -17.19 -6.51 14.45
C ASN A 357 -16.40 -5.86 13.31
N MET A 358 -15.28 -6.46 12.90
CA MET A 358 -14.41 -5.94 11.83
C MET A 358 -15.07 -6.05 10.44
N MET A 359 -15.83 -7.13 10.18
CA MET A 359 -16.40 -7.46 8.88
C MET A 359 -17.88 -7.11 8.73
N GLY A 360 -18.57 -6.81 9.83
CA GLY A 360 -20.02 -6.55 9.84
C GLY A 360 -20.44 -5.78 11.09
N GLY A 361 -21.69 -5.90 11.49
CA GLY A 361 -22.26 -5.20 12.64
C GLY A 361 -22.13 -3.68 12.50
N ASP A 362 -21.67 -3.02 13.54
CA ASP A 362 -21.51 -1.54 13.56
C ASP A 362 -20.53 -1.00 12.54
N PHE A 363 -19.59 -1.82 12.07
CA PHE A 363 -18.61 -1.45 11.05
C PHE A 363 -19.01 -1.81 9.61
N SER A 364 -20.21 -2.33 9.37
CA SER A 364 -20.70 -2.70 8.03
C SER A 364 -20.64 -1.54 7.01
N TRP A 365 -20.87 -0.30 7.47
CA TRP A 365 -20.78 0.90 6.64
C TRP A 365 -19.35 1.20 6.17
N THR A 366 -18.35 0.96 7.00
CA THR A 366 -16.95 1.12 6.60
C THR A 366 -16.56 0.10 5.52
N PHE A 367 -17.10 -1.12 5.61
CA PHE A 367 -16.95 -2.12 4.56
C PHE A 367 -17.57 -1.69 3.22
N ILE A 368 -18.77 -1.11 3.24
CA ILE A 368 -19.43 -0.57 2.03
C ILE A 368 -18.57 0.55 1.42
N ILE A 369 -18.08 1.49 2.23
CA ILE A 369 -17.21 2.58 1.76
C ILE A 369 -15.93 2.01 1.14
N GLN A 370 -15.28 1.05 1.80
CA GLN A 370 -14.09 0.37 1.28
C GLN A 370 -14.39 -0.31 -0.07
N ALA A 371 -15.49 -1.03 -0.17
CA ALA A 371 -15.88 -1.72 -1.39
C ALA A 371 -16.16 -0.73 -2.53
N LEU A 372 -16.81 0.40 -2.25
CA LEU A 372 -17.03 1.47 -3.22
C LEU A 372 -15.72 2.06 -3.73
N LEU A 373 -14.78 2.37 -2.83
CA LEU A 373 -13.48 2.94 -3.19
C LEU A 373 -12.66 1.96 -4.04
N VAL A 374 -12.49 0.72 -3.57
CA VAL A 374 -11.70 -0.29 -4.28
C VAL A 374 -12.35 -0.70 -5.60
N GLY A 375 -13.67 -0.87 -5.63
CA GLY A 375 -14.41 -1.15 -6.86
C GLY A 375 -14.28 -0.03 -7.89
N SER A 376 -14.30 1.22 -7.44
CA SER A 376 -14.06 2.39 -8.29
C SER A 376 -12.69 2.37 -8.95
N ILE A 377 -11.64 1.95 -8.22
CA ILE A 377 -10.29 1.80 -8.78
C ILE A 377 -10.31 0.84 -9.97
N PHE A 378 -10.95 -0.31 -9.85
CA PHE A 378 -11.02 -1.29 -10.93
C PHE A 378 -11.83 -0.79 -12.12
N LEU A 379 -12.98 -0.17 -11.90
CA LEU A 379 -13.81 0.39 -12.97
C LEU A 379 -13.09 1.49 -13.73
N ILE A 380 -12.48 2.42 -13.01
CA ILE A 380 -11.76 3.56 -13.59
C ILE A 380 -10.51 3.08 -14.33
N THR A 381 -9.77 2.11 -13.79
CA THR A 381 -8.60 1.53 -14.45
C THR A 381 -8.99 0.88 -15.79
N ASN A 382 -10.06 0.09 -15.82
CA ASN A 382 -10.52 -0.53 -17.05
C ASN A 382 -11.04 0.50 -18.05
N TYR A 383 -11.74 1.54 -17.60
CA TYR A 383 -12.16 2.64 -18.45
C TYR A 383 -10.97 3.41 -19.05
N TYR A 384 -9.93 3.66 -18.25
CA TYR A 384 -8.68 4.28 -18.71
C TYR A 384 -8.02 3.44 -19.81
N LEU A 385 -7.88 2.13 -19.60
CA LEU A 385 -7.31 1.22 -20.59
C LEU A 385 -8.14 1.20 -21.88
N TRP A 386 -9.46 1.10 -21.77
CA TRP A 386 -10.36 1.13 -22.92
C TRP A 386 -10.23 2.44 -23.70
N SER A 387 -10.33 3.57 -23.04
CA SER A 387 -10.15 4.89 -23.65
C SER A 387 -8.76 5.09 -24.26
N GLY A 388 -7.71 4.54 -23.63
CA GLY A 388 -6.36 4.52 -24.18
C GLY A 388 -6.28 3.72 -25.47
N MET A 389 -6.88 2.52 -25.51
CA MET A 389 -6.88 1.66 -26.69
C MET A 389 -7.65 2.26 -27.87
N THR A 390 -8.74 3.00 -27.66
CA THR A 390 -9.47 3.65 -28.76
C THR A 390 -8.63 4.66 -29.54
N ARG A 391 -7.50 5.10 -29.00
CA ARG A 391 -6.55 6.03 -29.64
C ARG A 391 -5.44 5.33 -30.41
N ILE A 392 -5.33 4.01 -30.31
CA ILE A 392 -4.25 3.22 -30.93
C ILE A 392 -4.76 2.65 -32.25
N PRO A 393 -4.19 3.03 -33.41
CA PRO A 393 -4.56 2.47 -34.70
C PRO A 393 -4.42 0.94 -34.73
N GLY A 394 -5.45 0.23 -35.20
CA GLY A 394 -5.45 -1.22 -35.32
C GLY A 394 -5.69 -1.99 -34.01
N SER A 395 -6.05 -1.30 -32.93
CA SER A 395 -6.42 -1.93 -31.66
C SER A 395 -7.87 -2.40 -31.58
N ASP A 396 -8.70 -2.12 -32.60
CA ASP A 396 -10.14 -2.39 -32.63
C ASP A 396 -10.50 -3.82 -32.26
N ARG A 397 -9.72 -4.79 -32.72
CA ARG A 397 -9.89 -6.21 -32.42
C ARG A 397 -9.69 -6.56 -30.95
N TYR A 398 -9.02 -5.68 -30.16
CA TYR A 398 -8.74 -5.90 -28.74
C TYR A 398 -9.66 -5.08 -27.84
N TYR A 399 -9.83 -3.77 -28.11
CA TYR A 399 -10.58 -2.91 -27.20
C TYR A 399 -12.06 -3.28 -27.12
N LYS A 400 -12.62 -3.89 -28.16
CA LYS A 400 -14.01 -4.37 -28.16
C LYS A 400 -14.31 -5.35 -27.01
N TYR A 401 -13.31 -6.08 -26.52
CA TYR A 401 -13.47 -7.02 -25.41
C TYR A 401 -13.51 -6.31 -24.05
N ILE A 402 -12.85 -5.15 -23.90
CA ILE A 402 -12.81 -4.43 -22.63
C ILE A 402 -14.20 -3.97 -22.19
N LYS A 403 -15.10 -3.63 -23.12
CA LYS A 403 -16.48 -3.28 -22.76
C LYS A 403 -17.24 -4.44 -22.09
N TYR A 404 -16.98 -5.68 -22.50
CA TYR A 404 -17.57 -6.87 -21.85
C TYR A 404 -16.93 -7.12 -20.49
N ILE A 405 -15.63 -6.86 -20.36
CA ILE A 405 -14.91 -6.90 -19.09
C ILE A 405 -15.48 -5.87 -18.12
N LEU A 406 -15.71 -4.63 -18.58
CA LEU A 406 -16.36 -3.59 -17.76
C LEU A 406 -17.74 -4.03 -17.28
N PHE A 407 -18.54 -4.61 -18.15
CA PHE A 407 -19.86 -5.14 -17.78
C PHE A 407 -19.73 -6.25 -16.72
N ALA A 408 -18.83 -7.22 -16.92
CA ALA A 408 -18.58 -8.29 -15.96
C ALA A 408 -18.11 -7.73 -14.60
N ILE A 409 -17.25 -6.70 -14.61
CA ILE A 409 -16.78 -6.01 -13.39
C ILE A 409 -17.95 -5.30 -12.69
N CYS A 410 -18.83 -4.61 -13.41
CA CYS A 410 -20.00 -3.95 -12.82
C CYS A 410 -20.93 -4.95 -12.11
N VAL A 411 -21.22 -6.09 -12.77
CA VAL A 411 -22.04 -7.15 -12.16
C VAL A 411 -21.35 -7.75 -10.93
N SER A 412 -20.06 -8.08 -11.05
CA SER A 412 -19.27 -8.61 -9.94
C SER A 412 -19.18 -7.63 -8.78
N PHE A 413 -19.05 -6.35 -9.09
CA PHE A 413 -18.99 -5.28 -8.09
C PHE A 413 -20.32 -5.15 -7.34
N ALA A 414 -21.47 -5.27 -7.99
CA ALA A 414 -22.77 -5.29 -7.34
C ALA A 414 -22.90 -6.43 -6.32
N VAL A 415 -22.38 -7.62 -6.64
CA VAL A 415 -22.32 -8.76 -5.71
C VAL A 415 -21.38 -8.47 -4.55
N TRP A 416 -20.21 -7.90 -4.81
CA TRP A 416 -19.22 -7.61 -3.78
C TRP A 416 -19.66 -6.51 -2.81
N LEU A 417 -20.41 -5.51 -3.27
CA LEU A 417 -20.97 -4.42 -2.45
C LEU A 417 -21.99 -4.90 -1.41
N THR A 418 -22.55 -6.09 -1.57
CA THR A 418 -23.49 -6.64 -0.59
C THR A 418 -22.78 -6.76 0.76
N PRO A 419 -23.22 -6.09 1.82
CA PRO A 419 -22.60 -6.14 3.13
C PRO A 419 -22.69 -7.57 3.71
N HIS A 420 -21.73 -7.92 4.58
CA HIS A 420 -21.74 -9.22 5.28
C HIS A 420 -22.98 -9.35 6.17
N ASN A 421 -23.31 -8.27 6.85
CA ASN A 421 -24.58 -8.07 7.51
C ASN A 421 -25.20 -6.81 6.91
N LEU A 422 -26.49 -6.82 6.68
CA LEU A 422 -27.20 -5.56 6.51
C LEU A 422 -26.91 -4.70 7.75
N PRO A 423 -27.07 -3.36 7.70
CA PRO A 423 -26.91 -2.50 8.88
C PRO A 423 -27.99 -2.80 9.90
N LEU A 424 -27.88 -3.98 10.48
CA LEU A 424 -28.75 -4.53 11.52
C LEU A 424 -28.04 -4.36 12.85
N THR A 425 -28.80 -4.22 13.91
CA THR A 425 -28.24 -4.24 15.25
C THR A 425 -27.62 -5.61 15.55
N GLY A 426 -26.65 -5.68 16.47
CA GLY A 426 -26.03 -6.95 16.86
C GLY A 426 -27.05 -7.98 17.35
N GLN A 427 -28.17 -7.54 17.92
CA GLN A 427 -29.27 -8.40 18.35
C GLN A 427 -29.99 -9.02 17.15
N GLU A 428 -30.37 -8.24 16.14
CA GLU A 428 -31.01 -8.73 14.92
C GLU A 428 -30.13 -9.71 14.15
N VAL A 429 -28.81 -9.45 14.10
CA VAL A 429 -27.85 -10.40 13.50
C VAL A 429 -27.82 -11.72 14.26
N SER A 430 -27.86 -11.68 15.60
CA SER A 430 -27.90 -12.88 16.46
C SER A 430 -29.20 -13.66 16.27
N GLU A 431 -30.33 -12.97 16.23
CA GLU A 431 -31.66 -13.57 16.01
C GLU A 431 -31.80 -14.21 14.63
N MET A 432 -31.14 -13.67 13.61
CA MET A 432 -31.11 -14.21 12.25
C MET A 432 -30.14 -15.40 12.07
N GLY A 433 -29.43 -15.82 13.10
CA GLY A 433 -28.46 -16.91 13.06
C GLY A 433 -27.21 -16.61 12.24
N GLY A 434 -26.96 -15.33 11.98
CA GLY A 434 -25.88 -14.86 11.10
C GLY A 434 -26.23 -15.04 9.61
N SER A 435 -25.83 -14.08 8.78
CA SER A 435 -26.03 -14.17 7.34
C SER A 435 -25.01 -15.11 6.70
N GLN A 436 -25.35 -16.37 6.58
CA GLN A 436 -24.47 -17.37 5.99
C GLN A 436 -24.53 -17.41 4.46
N TYR A 437 -25.61 -16.92 3.85
CA TYR A 437 -25.86 -16.97 2.41
C TYR A 437 -25.90 -15.57 1.79
N HIS A 438 -25.41 -15.50 0.55
CA HIS A 438 -25.48 -14.25 -0.20
C HIS A 438 -26.94 -13.92 -0.55
N PRO A 439 -27.44 -12.69 -0.31
CA PRO A 439 -28.86 -12.37 -0.47
C PRO A 439 -29.36 -12.54 -1.92
N THR A 440 -28.51 -12.30 -2.91
CA THR A 440 -28.84 -12.46 -4.33
C THR A 440 -28.46 -13.85 -4.86
N LEU A 441 -27.29 -14.38 -4.49
CA LEU A 441 -26.78 -15.66 -4.90
C LEU A 441 -27.04 -16.71 -3.81
N LYS A 442 -28.29 -16.98 -3.54
CA LYS A 442 -28.77 -17.81 -2.42
C LYS A 442 -28.15 -19.22 -2.35
N PHE A 443 -27.59 -19.71 -3.45
CA PHE A 443 -26.94 -21.03 -3.53
C PHE A 443 -25.46 -20.99 -3.08
N LEU A 444 -24.90 -19.79 -2.87
CA LEU A 444 -23.53 -19.60 -2.41
C LEU A 444 -23.52 -18.95 -1.03
N GLY A 445 -22.59 -19.40 -0.18
CA GLY A 445 -22.28 -18.69 1.05
C GLY A 445 -21.82 -17.25 0.73
N LEU A 446 -22.02 -16.33 1.68
CA LEU A 446 -21.70 -14.91 1.50
C LEU A 446 -20.22 -14.68 1.17
N MET A 447 -19.31 -15.26 1.95
CA MET A 447 -17.86 -15.12 1.74
C MET A 447 -17.37 -15.81 0.46
N PRO A 448 -17.76 -17.06 0.14
CA PRO A 448 -17.42 -17.66 -1.14
C PRO A 448 -17.89 -16.84 -2.34
N ALA A 449 -19.09 -16.28 -2.33
CA ALA A 449 -19.59 -15.42 -3.39
C ALA A 449 -18.72 -14.16 -3.56
N LYS A 450 -18.38 -13.48 -2.48
CA LYS A 450 -17.53 -12.27 -2.50
C LYS A 450 -16.11 -12.59 -2.96
N ASN A 451 -15.51 -13.67 -2.47
CA ASN A 451 -14.18 -14.08 -2.89
C ASN A 451 -14.13 -14.44 -4.37
N ALA A 452 -15.13 -15.12 -4.90
CA ALA A 452 -15.22 -15.46 -6.31
C ALA A 452 -15.29 -14.19 -7.17
N VAL A 453 -16.16 -13.24 -6.85
CA VAL A 453 -16.34 -12.03 -7.67
C VAL A 453 -15.16 -11.07 -7.56
N ILE A 454 -14.49 -10.92 -6.39
CA ILE A 454 -13.30 -10.08 -6.29
C ILE A 454 -12.13 -10.67 -7.10
N ASN A 455 -11.94 -11.97 -7.08
CA ASN A 455 -10.94 -12.62 -7.92
C ASN A 455 -11.26 -12.43 -9.42
N LEU A 456 -12.54 -12.53 -9.81
CA LEU A 456 -12.96 -12.26 -11.19
C LEU A 456 -12.67 -10.81 -11.60
N ILE A 457 -12.95 -9.81 -10.74
CA ILE A 457 -12.65 -8.40 -10.99
C ILE A 457 -11.14 -8.20 -11.22
N ILE A 458 -10.31 -8.74 -10.34
CA ILE A 458 -8.84 -8.62 -10.41
C ILE A 458 -8.31 -9.26 -11.69
N LEU A 459 -8.68 -10.51 -11.97
CA LEU A 459 -8.21 -11.24 -13.15
C LEU A 459 -8.71 -10.58 -14.45
N ALA A 460 -9.96 -10.14 -14.48
CA ALA A 460 -10.52 -9.43 -15.62
C ALA A 460 -9.76 -8.11 -15.89
N THR A 461 -9.43 -7.36 -14.82
CA THR A 461 -8.64 -6.13 -14.93
C THR A 461 -7.22 -6.40 -15.40
N PHE A 462 -6.56 -7.42 -14.87
CA PHE A 462 -5.24 -7.84 -15.34
C PHE A 462 -5.27 -8.24 -16.82
N PHE A 463 -6.31 -8.94 -17.23
CA PHE A 463 -6.51 -9.31 -18.64
C PHE A 463 -6.69 -8.07 -19.54
N SER A 464 -7.35 -7.01 -19.06
CA SER A 464 -7.44 -5.73 -19.77
C SER A 464 -6.07 -5.11 -20.03
N PHE A 465 -5.13 -5.18 -19.08
CA PHE A 465 -3.75 -4.74 -19.30
C PHE A 465 -3.03 -5.55 -20.36
N LEU A 466 -3.26 -6.87 -20.41
CA LEU A 466 -2.69 -7.72 -21.45
C LEU A 466 -3.24 -7.38 -22.84
N LEU A 467 -4.55 -7.11 -22.94
CA LEU A 467 -5.15 -6.64 -24.18
C LEU A 467 -4.59 -5.30 -24.62
N TYR A 468 -4.44 -4.35 -23.70
CA TYR A 468 -3.82 -3.05 -23.97
C TYR A 468 -2.39 -3.21 -24.50
N ARG A 469 -1.56 -3.99 -23.81
CA ARG A 469 -0.18 -4.26 -24.23
C ARG A 469 -0.13 -4.94 -25.62
N ARG A 470 -1.07 -5.83 -25.92
CA ARG A 470 -1.14 -6.52 -27.20
C ARG A 470 -1.62 -5.61 -28.33
N GLY A 471 -2.50 -4.67 -28.03
CA GLY A 471 -2.97 -3.65 -28.97
C GLY A 471 -1.94 -2.57 -29.24
N ASN A 472 -1.16 -2.20 -28.22
CA ASN A 472 -0.13 -1.17 -28.31
C ASN A 472 1.21 -1.79 -28.70
N LYS A 473 1.61 -1.61 -29.96
CA LYS A 473 2.92 -2.03 -30.47
C LYS A 473 3.98 -0.95 -30.42
N SER A 474 3.60 0.30 -30.11
CA SER A 474 4.52 1.43 -29.97
C SER A 474 4.90 1.64 -28.50
N ASP A 475 6.10 2.16 -28.26
CA ASP A 475 6.59 2.47 -26.91
C ASP A 475 5.81 3.61 -26.24
N ILE A 476 5.24 4.51 -27.02
CA ILE A 476 4.48 5.66 -26.56
C ILE A 476 3.18 5.75 -27.35
N VAL A 477 2.06 5.79 -26.63
CA VAL A 477 0.74 5.93 -27.24
C VAL A 477 0.49 7.39 -27.61
N PRO A 478 0.09 7.72 -28.86
CA PRO A 478 -0.30 9.06 -29.25
C PRO A 478 -1.47 9.56 -28.38
N ILE A 479 -1.31 10.71 -27.76
CA ILE A 479 -2.30 11.29 -26.87
C ILE A 479 -3.26 12.17 -27.67
N SER A 480 -4.55 11.82 -27.65
CA SER A 480 -5.62 12.68 -28.12
C SER A 480 -6.23 13.50 -26.98
N GLN A 481 -7.02 14.52 -27.31
CA GLN A 481 -7.77 15.29 -26.31
C GLN A 481 -8.74 14.41 -25.50
N GLN A 482 -9.24 13.33 -26.09
CA GLN A 482 -10.14 12.36 -25.42
C GLN A 482 -9.47 11.60 -24.28
N GLY A 483 -8.13 11.52 -24.26
CA GLY A 483 -7.37 10.89 -23.18
C GLY A 483 -7.29 11.70 -21.87
N ARG A 484 -7.79 12.93 -21.85
CA ARG A 484 -7.75 13.76 -20.64
C ARG A 484 -8.75 13.33 -19.56
N ALA A 485 -9.95 12.98 -19.96
CA ALA A 485 -11.01 12.63 -19.01
C ALA A 485 -10.68 11.39 -18.14
N PRO A 486 -10.19 10.26 -18.70
CA PRO A 486 -9.81 9.11 -17.88
C PRO A 486 -8.70 9.41 -16.87
N ILE A 487 -7.69 10.20 -17.27
CA ILE A 487 -6.58 10.56 -16.39
C ILE A 487 -7.07 11.44 -15.24
N VAL A 488 -7.96 12.41 -15.50
CA VAL A 488 -8.58 13.24 -14.46
C VAL A 488 -9.36 12.38 -13.47
N VAL A 489 -10.13 11.44 -13.97
CA VAL A 489 -10.96 10.55 -13.13
C VAL A 489 -10.07 9.63 -12.27
N ILE A 490 -8.99 9.06 -12.82
CA ILE A 490 -8.01 8.28 -12.04
C ILE A 490 -7.33 9.12 -10.96
N SER A 491 -7.04 10.40 -11.26
CA SER A 491 -6.42 11.31 -10.27
C SER A 491 -7.36 11.63 -9.10
N LEU A 492 -8.67 11.58 -9.34
CA LEU A 492 -9.68 11.88 -8.33
C LEU A 492 -10.08 10.64 -7.52
N ALA A 493 -9.88 9.44 -8.07
CA ALA A 493 -10.12 8.17 -7.38
C ALA A 493 -8.95 7.76 -6.48
#